data_fd1964c4e901de56fe6add4cddae1053
#
_entry.id   fd1964c4e901de56fe6add4cddae1053
#
_cell.length_a   1.000
_cell.length_b   1.000
_cell.length_c   1.000
_cell.angle_alpha   90.00
_cell.angle_beta   90.00
_cell.angle_gamma   90.00
#
_symmetry.space_group_name_H-M   'P 1'
#
loop_
_entity.id
_entity.type
_entity.pdbx_description
1 polymer ?
#
loop_
_entity_poly.entity_id
_entity_poly.type
_entity_poly.pdbx_seq_one_letter_code
_entity_poly.pdbx_strand_id
1 'polypeptide(L)'
;VRRRAAEAVLDGTWDGGNGEPAGKPQADLVSMARPLLADPEFVNRAARGLNAEINHCIACNQACLDHTFGNQRATCLVNPRAAYETELELLPAQGTKKIGVIGGGVAGLFAAESLALRGHDVTIFEAADTLGGQFNLAMRVPGKEEFVQALYAVVNRLEGLKVNISTGKAVTPEELQADGFEEVVVATGVRPRIPEFPGVAEGLEGTIDGVTVATYAELISGKKAPGDYVAVIGAGGIGYDVAEFLLEDRQGEPQSLTSWNSQWGVVEDSDVHGNLSSPKPERPQRRV
;
A
#
# COMPACT_ATOMS: atom_id res chain seq x y z
N VAL A 1 -9.25 8.73 3.66
CA VAL A 1 -9.11 9.50 4.91
C VAL A 1 -8.82 10.97 4.62
N ARG A 2 -7.69 11.32 3.94
CA ARG A 2 -7.24 12.72 3.76
C ARG A 2 -8.24 13.63 3.02
N ARG A 3 -8.94 13.12 2.00
CA ARG A 3 -9.99 13.87 1.31
C ARG A 3 -11.16 14.16 2.24
N ARG A 4 -11.67 13.15 2.94
CA ARG A 4 -12.79 13.32 3.88
C ARG A 4 -12.45 14.31 4.99
N ALA A 5 -11.21 14.29 5.49
CA ALA A 5 -10.77 15.28 6.48
C ALA A 5 -10.75 16.70 5.91
N ALA A 6 -10.26 16.90 4.68
CA ALA A 6 -10.26 18.20 4.03
C ALA A 6 -11.68 18.72 3.79
N GLU A 7 -12.58 17.89 3.28
CA GLU A 7 -13.99 18.24 3.10
C GLU A 7 -14.69 18.57 4.43
N ALA A 8 -14.49 17.73 5.46
CA ALA A 8 -15.09 17.92 6.76
C ALA A 8 -14.66 19.24 7.44
N VAL A 9 -13.40 19.67 7.24
CA VAL A 9 -12.94 20.98 7.72
C VAL A 9 -13.61 22.12 6.97
N LEU A 10 -13.80 21.98 5.65
CA LEU A 10 -14.40 23.02 4.80
C LEU A 10 -15.92 23.12 4.94
N ASP A 11 -16.60 22.02 5.20
CA ASP A 11 -18.08 21.99 5.31
C ASP A 11 -18.61 22.02 6.76
N GLY A 12 -17.71 21.94 7.74
CA GLY A 12 -18.04 21.99 9.16
C GLY A 12 -18.48 20.63 9.75
N THR A 13 -18.29 19.53 9.03
CA THR A 13 -18.57 18.17 9.54
C THR A 13 -17.38 17.60 10.34
N TRP A 14 -16.25 18.30 10.39
CA TRP A 14 -15.13 17.92 11.22
C TRP A 14 -15.48 18.01 12.71
N ASP A 15 -15.30 16.91 13.41
CA ASP A 15 -15.63 16.78 14.84
C ASP A 15 -14.45 17.13 15.79
N GLY A 16 -13.31 17.49 15.24
CA GLY A 16 -12.12 17.79 16.05
C GLY A 16 -11.57 16.59 16.83
N GLY A 17 -12.10 15.37 16.58
CA GLY A 17 -11.82 14.16 17.37
C GLY A 17 -12.72 13.98 18.61
N ASN A 18 -13.67 14.89 18.84
CA ASN A 18 -14.56 14.87 20.01
C ASN A 18 -15.90 14.16 19.74
N GLY A 19 -16.12 13.68 18.51
CA GLY A 19 -17.35 13.00 18.08
C GLY A 19 -18.53 13.94 17.78
N GLU A 20 -18.39 15.25 17.97
CA GLU A 20 -19.42 16.27 17.70
C GLU A 20 -18.99 17.14 16.51
N PRO A 21 -19.74 17.17 15.40
CA PRO A 21 -19.43 18.05 14.27
C PRO A 21 -19.36 19.51 14.70
N ALA A 22 -18.42 20.25 14.15
CA ALA A 22 -18.25 21.68 14.45
C ALA A 22 -19.46 22.53 14.04
N GLY A 23 -20.31 22.03 13.15
CA GLY A 23 -21.53 22.67 12.67
C GLY A 23 -21.30 23.90 11.78
N LYS A 24 -20.04 24.28 11.57
CA LYS A 24 -19.64 25.39 10.67
C LYS A 24 -18.26 25.10 10.11
N PRO A 25 -17.91 25.64 8.93
CA PRO A 25 -16.57 25.56 8.37
C PRO A 25 -15.50 25.97 9.38
N GLN A 26 -14.43 25.19 9.46
CA GLN A 26 -13.27 25.48 10.33
C GLN A 26 -12.17 26.23 9.57
N ALA A 27 -12.23 26.20 8.23
CA ALA A 27 -11.32 26.90 7.35
C ALA A 27 -12.01 27.21 6.02
N ASP A 28 -11.57 28.24 5.34
CA ASP A 28 -12.04 28.60 3.99
C ASP A 28 -11.22 27.89 2.91
N LEU A 29 -10.03 27.39 3.25
CA LEU A 29 -9.11 26.77 2.32
C LEU A 29 -8.27 25.70 3.01
N VAL A 30 -8.04 24.59 2.30
CA VAL A 30 -7.13 23.52 2.73
C VAL A 30 -5.99 23.37 1.73
N SER A 31 -4.75 23.45 2.22
CA SER A 31 -3.54 23.22 1.44
C SER A 31 -3.03 21.79 1.61
N MET A 32 -2.69 21.14 0.51
CA MET A 32 -2.13 19.77 0.50
C MET A 32 -0.97 19.70 -0.48
N ALA A 33 0.15 19.05 -0.10
CA ALA A 33 1.30 18.88 -0.97
C ALA A 33 1.33 17.47 -1.61
N ARG A 34 1.71 16.45 -0.83
CA ARG A 34 1.89 15.08 -1.33
C ARG A 34 0.65 14.42 -1.94
N PRO A 35 -0.57 14.68 -1.49
CA PRO A 35 -1.77 14.16 -2.18
C PRO A 35 -1.87 14.62 -3.64
N LEU A 36 -1.52 15.87 -3.94
CA LEU A 36 -1.53 16.39 -5.32
C LEU A 36 -0.36 15.87 -6.15
N LEU A 37 0.77 15.50 -5.53
CA LEU A 37 1.87 14.81 -6.20
C LEU A 37 1.47 13.37 -6.55
N ALA A 38 0.78 12.69 -5.64
CA ALA A 38 0.28 11.32 -5.87
C ALA A 38 -0.84 11.26 -6.92
N ASP A 39 -1.68 12.29 -6.97
CA ASP A 39 -2.76 12.42 -7.95
C ASP A 39 -2.98 13.88 -8.37
N PRO A 40 -2.49 14.29 -9.53
CA PRO A 40 -2.73 15.64 -10.04
C PRO A 40 -4.21 15.90 -10.34
N GLU A 41 -5.01 14.86 -10.62
CA GLU A 41 -6.45 14.94 -10.85
C GLU A 41 -7.29 14.87 -9.57
N PHE A 42 -6.67 14.91 -8.39
CA PHE A 42 -7.33 14.76 -7.10
C PHE A 42 -8.60 15.62 -6.98
N VAL A 43 -8.49 16.93 -7.23
CA VAL A 43 -9.61 17.88 -7.10
C VAL A 43 -10.67 17.63 -8.17
N ASN A 44 -10.24 17.38 -9.42
CA ASN A 44 -11.14 17.11 -10.53
C ASN A 44 -11.93 15.81 -10.33
N ARG A 45 -11.29 14.75 -9.82
CA ARG A 45 -11.97 13.50 -9.47
C ARG A 45 -12.95 13.70 -8.33
N ALA A 46 -12.55 14.41 -7.27
CA ALA A 46 -13.43 14.72 -6.15
C ALA A 46 -14.67 15.51 -6.61
N ALA A 47 -14.50 16.54 -7.43
CA ALA A 47 -15.60 17.35 -7.95
C ALA A 47 -16.58 16.55 -8.83
N ARG A 48 -16.09 15.50 -9.49
CA ARG A 48 -16.92 14.58 -10.32
C ARG A 48 -17.51 13.41 -9.52
N GLY A 49 -17.26 13.30 -8.22
CA GLY A 49 -17.69 12.18 -7.39
C GLY A 49 -16.89 10.88 -7.59
N LEU A 50 -15.80 10.92 -8.34
CA LEU A 50 -14.93 9.77 -8.64
C LEU A 50 -13.92 9.50 -7.50
N ASN A 51 -14.41 9.50 -6.29
CA ASN A 51 -13.59 9.41 -5.07
C ASN A 51 -12.80 8.12 -4.95
N ALA A 52 -13.39 7.02 -5.42
CA ALA A 52 -12.78 5.69 -5.41
C ALA A 52 -11.59 5.58 -6.39
N GLU A 53 -11.47 6.50 -7.35
CA GLU A 53 -10.39 6.52 -8.33
C GLU A 53 -9.21 7.41 -7.92
N ILE A 54 -9.33 8.18 -6.84
CA ILE A 54 -8.26 9.08 -6.38
C ILE A 54 -7.06 8.25 -5.90
N ASN A 55 -5.90 8.51 -6.51
CA ASN A 55 -4.66 7.84 -6.13
C ASN A 55 -4.12 8.42 -4.82
N HIS A 56 -4.04 7.58 -3.78
CA HIS A 56 -3.68 8.03 -2.43
C HIS A 56 -2.18 8.03 -2.20
N CYS A 57 -1.66 9.12 -1.64
CA CYS A 57 -0.30 9.14 -1.12
C CYS A 57 -0.17 8.13 0.05
N ILE A 58 0.73 7.18 -0.08
CA ILE A 58 1.01 6.14 0.92
C ILE A 58 2.02 6.58 2.00
N ALA A 59 2.36 7.84 2.07
CA ALA A 59 3.27 8.45 3.05
C ALA A 59 4.68 7.82 3.13
N CYS A 60 5.13 7.13 2.10
CA CYS A 60 6.43 6.43 2.07
C CYS A 60 7.66 7.34 2.04
N ASN A 61 7.50 8.60 1.63
CA ASN A 61 8.56 9.63 1.51
C ASN A 61 9.71 9.30 0.52
N GLN A 62 9.78 8.10 -0.05
CA GLN A 62 10.95 7.58 -0.77
C GLN A 62 11.28 8.37 -2.04
N ALA A 63 10.36 8.42 -3.02
CA ALA A 63 10.64 9.07 -4.30
C ALA A 63 10.36 10.57 -4.32
N CYS A 64 9.80 11.13 -3.27
CA CYS A 64 9.59 12.57 -3.11
C CYS A 64 10.63 13.21 -2.17
N LEU A 65 10.52 12.98 -0.87
CA LEU A 65 11.40 13.64 0.10
C LEU A 65 12.84 13.14 0.03
N ASP A 66 13.07 11.82 -0.01
CA ASP A 66 14.44 11.27 -0.07
C ASP A 66 15.15 11.69 -1.34
N HIS A 67 14.45 11.70 -2.50
CA HIS A 67 15.01 12.22 -3.74
C HIS A 67 15.37 13.72 -3.62
N THR A 68 14.47 14.52 -3.04
CA THR A 68 14.71 15.95 -2.86
C THR A 68 15.90 16.20 -1.95
N PHE A 69 15.99 15.52 -0.80
CA PHE A 69 17.13 15.64 0.10
C PHE A 69 18.41 15.02 -0.45
N GLY A 70 18.30 14.03 -1.32
CA GLY A 70 19.41 13.43 -2.08
C GLY A 70 19.82 14.23 -3.32
N ASN A 71 19.28 15.45 -3.52
CA ASN A 71 19.50 16.27 -4.71
C ASN A 71 19.17 15.56 -6.03
N GLN A 72 18.11 14.74 -6.00
CA GLN A 72 17.57 14.03 -7.15
C GLN A 72 16.22 14.64 -7.53
N ARG A 73 15.79 14.42 -8.76
CA ARG A 73 14.45 14.84 -9.22
C ARG A 73 13.38 14.09 -8.43
N ALA A 74 12.50 14.81 -7.77
CA ALA A 74 11.38 14.22 -7.06
C ALA A 74 10.42 13.51 -8.03
N THR A 75 9.84 12.41 -7.55
CA THR A 75 8.72 11.71 -8.20
C THR A 75 7.85 11.05 -7.12
N CYS A 76 6.99 10.10 -7.47
CA CYS A 76 6.11 9.44 -6.51
C CYS A 76 5.99 7.95 -6.82
N LEU A 77 6.06 7.08 -5.79
CA LEU A 77 5.95 5.63 -5.97
C LEU A 77 4.58 5.18 -6.51
N VAL A 78 3.52 5.92 -6.18
CA VAL A 78 2.16 5.62 -6.66
C VAL A 78 1.76 6.47 -7.87
N ASN A 79 2.63 7.37 -8.33
CA ASN A 79 2.46 8.15 -9.56
C ASN A 79 3.82 8.30 -10.26
N PRO A 80 4.22 7.34 -11.08
CA PRO A 80 5.54 7.35 -11.72
C PRO A 80 5.72 8.49 -12.73
N ARG A 81 4.64 9.15 -13.14
CA ARG A 81 4.68 10.33 -14.02
C ARG A 81 4.91 11.64 -13.28
N ALA A 82 4.79 11.66 -11.95
CA ALA A 82 5.00 12.86 -11.16
C ALA A 82 6.38 13.46 -11.43
N ALA A 83 6.40 14.74 -11.79
CA ALA A 83 7.55 15.50 -12.25
C ALA A 83 8.21 15.01 -13.56
N TYR A 84 7.56 14.08 -14.29
CA TYR A 84 7.95 13.58 -15.61
C TYR A 84 6.80 13.68 -16.63
N GLU A 85 5.82 14.54 -16.39
CA GLU A 85 4.59 14.63 -17.17
C GLU A 85 4.85 14.94 -18.65
N THR A 86 5.89 15.73 -18.94
CA THR A 86 6.28 16.09 -20.31
C THR A 86 7.21 15.10 -21.00
N GLU A 87 7.69 14.10 -20.26
CA GLU A 87 8.58 13.04 -20.78
C GLU A 87 7.84 11.70 -20.91
N LEU A 88 6.95 11.42 -19.96
CA LEU A 88 6.15 10.19 -19.90
C LEU A 88 4.71 10.46 -20.34
N GLU A 89 4.53 11.00 -21.54
CA GLU A 89 3.20 11.24 -22.09
C GLU A 89 2.51 9.92 -22.48
N LEU A 90 1.25 9.77 -22.05
CA LEU A 90 0.40 8.62 -22.43
C LEU A 90 -0.32 8.94 -23.74
N LEU A 91 0.43 9.01 -24.83
CA LEU A 91 -0.14 9.25 -26.17
C LEU A 91 -0.94 8.02 -26.62
N PRO A 92 -2.07 8.23 -27.33
CA PRO A 92 -2.81 7.13 -27.94
C PRO A 92 -1.91 6.27 -28.83
N ALA A 93 -2.09 4.97 -28.77
CA ALA A 93 -1.37 4.05 -29.64
C ALA A 93 -1.81 4.21 -31.11
N GLN A 94 -0.91 3.95 -32.05
CA GLN A 94 -1.22 3.99 -33.50
C GLN A 94 -2.17 2.86 -33.94
N GLY A 95 -2.37 1.84 -33.10
CA GLY A 95 -3.28 0.73 -33.28
C GLY A 95 -3.55 0.00 -32.00
N THR A 96 -4.74 -0.55 -31.85
CA THR A 96 -5.10 -1.37 -30.70
C THR A 96 -4.44 -2.74 -30.82
N LYS A 97 -3.78 -3.18 -29.76
CA LYS A 97 -3.26 -4.54 -29.61
C LYS A 97 -3.97 -5.25 -28.46
N LYS A 98 -4.05 -6.57 -28.56
CA LYS A 98 -4.49 -7.43 -27.46
C LYS A 98 -3.27 -7.80 -26.59
N ILE A 99 -3.22 -7.29 -25.37
CA ILE A 99 -2.05 -7.37 -24.50
C ILE A 99 -2.39 -8.13 -23.21
N GLY A 100 -1.60 -9.16 -22.91
CA GLY A 100 -1.67 -9.89 -21.64
C GLY A 100 -0.71 -9.30 -20.60
N VAL A 101 -1.20 -9.03 -19.39
CA VAL A 101 -0.36 -8.64 -18.23
C VAL A 101 -0.35 -9.79 -17.24
N ILE A 102 0.82 -10.38 -17.02
CA ILE A 102 0.97 -11.55 -16.15
C ILE A 102 1.44 -11.10 -14.78
N GLY A 103 0.54 -11.16 -13.81
CA GLY A 103 0.70 -10.71 -12.43
C GLY A 103 -0.12 -9.46 -12.12
N GLY A 104 -1.03 -9.60 -11.16
CA GLY A 104 -1.93 -8.55 -10.64
C GLY A 104 -1.37 -7.81 -9.44
N GLY A 105 -0.05 -7.80 -9.27
CA GLY A 105 0.64 -6.94 -8.31
C GLY A 105 0.67 -5.48 -8.76
N VAL A 106 1.23 -4.57 -7.92
CA VAL A 106 1.25 -3.13 -8.20
C VAL A 106 1.85 -2.82 -9.57
N ALA A 107 2.94 -3.47 -9.97
CA ALA A 107 3.57 -3.26 -11.27
C ALA A 107 2.64 -3.61 -12.43
N GLY A 108 1.97 -4.77 -12.37
CA GLY A 108 1.03 -5.20 -13.41
C GLY A 108 -0.20 -4.32 -13.49
N LEU A 109 -0.77 -3.89 -12.35
CA LEU A 109 -1.94 -3.02 -12.31
C LEU A 109 -1.66 -1.66 -12.98
N PHE A 110 -0.54 -1.00 -12.66
CA PHE A 110 -0.17 0.28 -13.28
C PHE A 110 0.28 0.15 -14.74
N ALA A 111 0.89 -0.99 -15.12
CA ALA A 111 1.18 -1.29 -16.52
C ALA A 111 -0.13 -1.43 -17.32
N ALA A 112 -1.09 -2.20 -16.81
CA ALA A 112 -2.38 -2.40 -17.43
C ALA A 112 -3.16 -1.07 -17.57
N GLU A 113 -3.15 -0.22 -16.54
CA GLU A 113 -3.75 1.11 -16.59
C GLU A 113 -3.13 1.95 -17.71
N SER A 114 -1.80 2.00 -17.80
CA SER A 114 -1.09 2.77 -18.81
C SER A 114 -1.38 2.28 -20.23
N LEU A 115 -1.46 0.96 -20.43
CA LEU A 115 -1.78 0.34 -21.71
C LEU A 115 -3.24 0.62 -22.12
N ALA A 116 -4.17 0.48 -21.19
CA ALA A 116 -5.59 0.74 -21.45
C ALA A 116 -5.86 2.22 -21.75
N LEU A 117 -5.22 3.15 -21.04
CA LEU A 117 -5.28 4.59 -21.32
C LEU A 117 -4.74 4.93 -22.72
N ARG A 118 -3.82 4.14 -23.26
CA ARG A 118 -3.32 4.29 -24.62
C ARG A 118 -4.21 3.65 -25.69
N GLY A 119 -5.27 2.94 -25.30
CA GLY A 119 -6.27 2.36 -26.21
C GLY A 119 -6.01 0.91 -26.60
N HIS A 120 -5.23 0.16 -25.83
CA HIS A 120 -5.05 -1.29 -26.04
C HIS A 120 -6.17 -2.11 -25.37
N ASP A 121 -6.42 -3.32 -25.89
CA ASP A 121 -7.27 -4.33 -25.25
C ASP A 121 -6.40 -5.12 -24.25
N VAL A 122 -6.65 -4.91 -22.95
CA VAL A 122 -5.78 -5.42 -21.88
C VAL A 122 -6.49 -6.45 -21.05
N THR A 123 -5.81 -7.56 -20.79
CA THR A 123 -6.23 -8.58 -19.83
C THR A 123 -5.13 -8.82 -18.79
N ILE A 124 -5.47 -8.74 -17.51
CA ILE A 124 -4.60 -9.11 -16.40
C ILE A 124 -4.88 -10.56 -16.03
N PHE A 125 -3.83 -11.35 -15.88
CA PHE A 125 -3.86 -12.69 -15.33
C PHE A 125 -3.12 -12.72 -13.98
N GLU A 126 -3.81 -13.11 -12.93
CA GLU A 126 -3.26 -13.23 -11.58
C GLU A 126 -3.46 -14.67 -11.07
N ALA A 127 -2.36 -15.30 -10.64
CA ALA A 127 -2.40 -16.66 -10.15
C ALA A 127 -3.10 -16.82 -8.81
N ALA A 128 -3.07 -15.78 -7.98
CA ALA A 128 -3.81 -15.75 -6.71
C ALA A 128 -5.28 -15.34 -6.94
N ASP A 129 -6.13 -15.62 -5.96
CA ASP A 129 -7.55 -15.25 -6.01
C ASP A 129 -7.79 -13.74 -5.85
N THR A 130 -6.76 -12.98 -5.46
CA THR A 130 -6.85 -11.54 -5.18
C THR A 130 -5.72 -10.76 -5.84
N LEU A 131 -6.03 -9.55 -6.29
CA LEU A 131 -5.06 -8.59 -6.79
C LEU A 131 -4.23 -7.97 -5.65
N GLY A 132 -3.08 -7.36 -6.00
CA GLY A 132 -2.22 -6.61 -5.08
C GLY A 132 -0.87 -7.26 -4.81
N GLY A 133 -0.72 -8.57 -5.02
CA GLY A 133 0.54 -9.29 -4.84
C GLY A 133 1.14 -9.07 -3.44
N GLN A 134 2.44 -8.75 -3.36
CA GLN A 134 3.10 -8.50 -2.07
C GLN A 134 2.63 -7.24 -1.35
N PHE A 135 1.96 -6.31 -2.04
CA PHE A 135 1.39 -5.14 -1.40
C PHE A 135 0.31 -5.53 -0.38
N ASN A 136 -0.37 -6.67 -0.59
CA ASN A 136 -1.31 -7.25 0.38
C ASN A 136 -0.64 -7.66 1.71
N LEU A 137 0.66 -7.97 1.71
CA LEU A 137 1.42 -8.20 2.93
C LEU A 137 1.82 -6.90 3.59
N ALA A 138 2.29 -5.92 2.80
CA ALA A 138 2.67 -4.61 3.31
C ALA A 138 1.53 -3.90 4.05
N MET A 139 0.29 -4.02 3.54
CA MET A 139 -0.90 -3.43 4.17
C MET A 139 -1.24 -4.00 5.55
N ARG A 140 -0.67 -5.14 5.93
CA ARG A 140 -0.89 -5.78 7.24
C ARG A 140 0.11 -5.34 8.29
N VAL A 141 1.18 -4.65 7.89
CA VAL A 141 2.15 -4.09 8.82
C VAL A 141 1.52 -2.88 9.52
N PRO A 142 1.61 -2.78 10.86
CA PRO A 142 1.06 -1.67 11.61
C PRO A 142 1.48 -0.31 11.04
N GLY A 143 0.56 0.63 10.98
CA GLY A 143 0.77 1.96 10.40
C GLY A 143 0.76 2.03 8.86
N LYS A 144 0.57 0.90 8.16
CA LYS A 144 0.47 0.83 6.69
C LYS A 144 -0.92 0.43 6.18
N GLU A 145 -1.92 0.42 7.03
CA GLU A 145 -3.29 -0.01 6.71
C GLU A 145 -3.90 0.83 5.58
N GLU A 146 -3.57 2.12 5.53
CA GLU A 146 -4.08 3.02 4.49
C GLU A 146 -3.52 2.74 3.08
N PHE A 147 -2.50 1.86 2.93
CA PHE A 147 -2.00 1.41 1.61
C PHE A 147 -3.09 0.75 0.78
N VAL A 148 -4.07 0.12 1.42
CA VAL A 148 -5.24 -0.46 0.76
C VAL A 148 -5.96 0.54 -0.16
N GLN A 149 -5.96 1.83 0.19
CA GLN A 149 -6.62 2.87 -0.60
C GLN A 149 -5.94 3.09 -1.96
N ALA A 150 -4.60 3.00 -2.02
CA ALA A 150 -3.87 3.11 -3.28
C ALA A 150 -4.14 1.91 -4.19
N LEU A 151 -4.26 0.70 -3.63
CA LEU A 151 -4.61 -0.50 -4.39
C LEU A 151 -6.04 -0.39 -4.94
N TYR A 152 -7.02 -0.05 -4.11
CA TYR A 152 -8.41 0.10 -4.55
C TYR A 152 -8.55 1.19 -5.62
N ALA A 153 -7.82 2.28 -5.51
CA ALA A 153 -7.90 3.35 -6.50
C ALA A 153 -7.50 2.89 -7.90
N VAL A 154 -6.40 2.15 -8.06
CA VAL A 154 -5.99 1.64 -9.37
C VAL A 154 -6.96 0.57 -9.87
N VAL A 155 -7.48 -0.31 -9.02
CA VAL A 155 -8.47 -1.32 -9.43
C VAL A 155 -9.75 -0.65 -9.94
N ASN A 156 -10.29 0.35 -9.23
CA ASN A 156 -11.49 1.09 -9.68
C ASN A 156 -11.26 1.78 -11.05
N ARG A 157 -10.05 2.34 -11.26
CA ARG A 157 -9.73 2.94 -12.57
C ARG A 157 -9.64 1.92 -13.69
N LEU A 158 -9.09 0.73 -13.41
CA LEU A 158 -9.05 -0.39 -14.37
C LEU A 158 -10.44 -0.87 -14.76
N GLU A 159 -11.38 -0.93 -13.80
CA GLU A 159 -12.79 -1.24 -14.08
C GLU A 159 -13.40 -0.18 -15.00
N GLY A 160 -13.19 1.11 -14.70
CA GLY A 160 -13.65 2.21 -15.55
C GLY A 160 -13.06 2.17 -16.97
N LEU A 161 -11.84 1.68 -17.14
CA LEU A 161 -11.15 1.47 -18.40
C LEU A 161 -11.53 0.14 -19.10
N LYS A 162 -12.40 -0.68 -18.49
CA LYS A 162 -12.85 -1.99 -18.98
C LYS A 162 -11.71 -2.99 -19.21
N VAL A 163 -10.68 -2.95 -18.38
CA VAL A 163 -9.61 -3.94 -18.37
C VAL A 163 -10.17 -5.28 -17.90
N ASN A 164 -9.90 -6.34 -18.63
CA ASN A 164 -10.30 -7.69 -18.22
C ASN A 164 -9.37 -8.18 -17.12
N ILE A 165 -9.94 -8.74 -16.04
CA ILE A 165 -9.19 -9.26 -14.89
C ILE A 165 -9.58 -10.71 -14.66
N SER A 166 -8.58 -11.61 -14.69
CA SER A 166 -8.72 -13.04 -14.44
C SER A 166 -7.84 -13.43 -13.25
N THR A 167 -8.45 -13.64 -12.10
CA THR A 167 -7.78 -14.11 -10.86
C THR A 167 -7.89 -15.64 -10.73
N GLY A 168 -7.06 -16.24 -9.88
CA GLY A 168 -6.99 -17.69 -9.67
C GLY A 168 -6.46 -18.45 -10.89
N LYS A 169 -5.83 -17.76 -11.84
CA LYS A 169 -5.38 -18.34 -13.11
C LYS A 169 -3.90 -18.06 -13.38
N ALA A 170 -3.08 -19.06 -13.27
CA ALA A 170 -1.74 -19.08 -13.85
C ALA A 170 -1.86 -19.45 -15.34
N VAL A 171 -1.32 -18.62 -16.22
CA VAL A 171 -1.37 -18.84 -17.68
C VAL A 171 -0.02 -19.29 -18.21
N THR A 172 -0.04 -20.08 -19.28
CA THR A 172 1.15 -20.51 -20.02
C THR A 172 1.37 -19.68 -21.29
N PRO A 173 2.58 -19.64 -21.85
CA PRO A 173 2.83 -18.96 -23.14
C PRO A 173 1.96 -19.51 -24.27
N GLU A 174 1.69 -20.83 -24.27
CA GLU A 174 0.89 -21.52 -25.29
C GLU A 174 -0.57 -21.07 -25.23
N GLU A 175 -1.14 -20.93 -24.02
CA GLU A 175 -2.51 -20.41 -23.84
C GLU A 175 -2.62 -18.97 -24.34
N LEU A 176 -1.66 -18.11 -24.00
CA LEU A 176 -1.63 -16.72 -24.45
C LEU A 176 -1.56 -16.61 -25.97
N GLN A 177 -0.73 -17.45 -26.60
CA GLN A 177 -0.61 -17.48 -28.04
C GLN A 177 -1.90 -18.00 -28.70
N ALA A 178 -2.51 -19.04 -28.16
CA ALA A 178 -3.77 -19.60 -28.66
C ALA A 178 -4.93 -18.60 -28.54
N ASP A 179 -4.94 -17.80 -27.46
CA ASP A 179 -5.94 -16.75 -27.22
C ASP A 179 -5.68 -15.48 -28.05
N GLY A 180 -4.61 -15.45 -28.85
CA GLY A 180 -4.30 -14.37 -29.78
C GLY A 180 -3.76 -13.09 -29.12
N PHE A 181 -3.09 -13.21 -27.98
CA PHE A 181 -2.34 -12.09 -27.40
C PHE A 181 -1.12 -11.76 -28.27
N GLU A 182 -1.01 -10.48 -28.65
CA GLU A 182 0.04 -9.99 -29.54
C GLU A 182 1.30 -9.61 -28.76
N GLU A 183 1.12 -9.11 -27.54
CA GLU A 183 2.21 -8.75 -26.63
C GLU A 183 1.89 -9.19 -25.19
N VAL A 184 2.93 -9.38 -24.41
CA VAL A 184 2.82 -9.81 -23.02
C VAL A 184 3.74 -8.95 -22.13
N VAL A 185 3.19 -8.44 -21.04
CA VAL A 185 3.94 -7.79 -19.96
C VAL A 185 4.08 -8.77 -18.81
N VAL A 186 5.33 -9.14 -18.47
CA VAL A 186 5.62 -10.03 -17.35
C VAL A 186 5.86 -9.21 -16.09
N ALA A 187 4.93 -9.30 -15.13
CA ALA A 187 4.94 -8.58 -13.85
C ALA A 187 4.73 -9.54 -12.65
N THR A 188 5.32 -10.72 -12.71
CA THR A 188 5.11 -11.84 -11.77
C THR A 188 5.73 -11.61 -10.38
N GLY A 189 6.45 -10.51 -10.20
CA GLY A 189 7.03 -10.12 -8.91
C GLY A 189 8.23 -10.96 -8.48
N VAL A 190 8.45 -11.02 -7.17
CA VAL A 190 9.59 -11.71 -6.55
C VAL A 190 9.14 -12.66 -5.46
N ARG A 191 9.99 -13.63 -5.12
CA ARG A 191 9.81 -14.53 -3.97
C ARG A 191 10.82 -14.19 -2.89
N PRO A 192 10.52 -14.44 -1.59
CA PRO A 192 11.49 -14.33 -0.52
C PRO A 192 12.73 -15.14 -0.82
N ARG A 193 13.91 -14.55 -0.65
CA ARG A 193 15.16 -15.30 -0.70
C ARG A 193 15.31 -16.09 0.60
N ILE A 194 15.54 -17.38 0.47
CA ILE A 194 15.84 -18.25 1.60
C ILE A 194 17.36 -18.26 1.79
N PRO A 195 17.88 -17.82 2.96
CA PRO A 195 19.32 -17.87 3.21
C PRO A 195 19.78 -19.33 3.43
N GLU A 196 20.99 -19.64 2.91
CA GLU A 196 21.56 -20.99 2.99
C GLU A 196 22.44 -21.11 4.25
N PHE A 197 21.85 -21.54 5.36
CA PHE A 197 22.60 -21.96 6.55
C PHE A 197 21.88 -23.14 7.25
N PRO A 198 22.62 -23.90 8.09
CA PRO A 198 22.09 -25.15 8.67
C PRO A 198 20.73 -24.95 9.38
N GLY A 199 19.82 -25.84 9.13
CA GLY A 199 18.51 -25.89 9.78
C GLY A 199 17.40 -25.07 9.10
N VAL A 200 17.72 -24.17 8.14
CA VAL A 200 16.71 -23.31 7.52
C VAL A 200 15.77 -24.10 6.61
N ALA A 201 16.32 -24.89 5.70
CA ALA A 201 15.50 -25.66 4.74
C ALA A 201 14.58 -26.63 5.47
N GLU A 202 15.13 -27.41 6.38
CA GLU A 202 14.41 -28.39 7.18
C GLU A 202 13.36 -27.70 8.08
N GLY A 203 13.68 -26.57 8.68
CA GLY A 203 12.78 -25.79 9.53
C GLY A 203 11.63 -25.15 8.76
N LEU A 204 11.79 -24.87 7.46
CA LEU A 204 10.70 -24.41 6.59
C LEU A 204 9.68 -25.50 6.31
N GLU A 205 10.13 -26.75 6.19
CA GLU A 205 9.29 -27.93 5.96
C GLU A 205 8.66 -28.48 7.25
N GLY A 206 9.25 -28.18 8.40
CA GLY A 206 8.78 -28.69 9.69
C GLY A 206 9.30 -27.89 10.89
N THR A 207 9.60 -28.60 11.98
CA THR A 207 10.18 -28.02 13.20
C THR A 207 11.47 -28.76 13.53
N ILE A 208 12.56 -28.01 13.82
CA ILE A 208 13.84 -28.56 14.22
C ILE A 208 14.10 -28.14 15.66
N ASP A 209 14.32 -29.11 16.53
CA ASP A 209 14.61 -28.89 17.97
C ASP A 209 13.59 -27.95 18.64
N GLY A 210 12.33 -28.03 18.24
CA GLY A 210 11.26 -27.16 18.74
C GLY A 210 11.21 -25.77 18.11
N VAL A 211 12.08 -25.47 17.13
CA VAL A 211 12.09 -24.19 16.41
C VAL A 211 11.39 -24.32 15.07
N THR A 212 10.43 -23.45 14.82
CA THR A 212 9.75 -23.30 13.51
C THR A 212 10.41 -22.17 12.72
N VAL A 213 10.77 -22.42 11.48
CA VAL A 213 11.25 -21.40 10.55
C VAL A 213 10.09 -20.93 9.67
N ALA A 214 9.98 -19.63 9.48
CA ALA A 214 8.97 -19.03 8.60
C ALA A 214 9.59 -17.92 7.75
N THR A 215 9.12 -17.79 6.53
CA THR A 215 9.37 -16.58 5.73
C THR A 215 8.47 -15.45 6.22
N TYR A 216 8.87 -14.20 5.96
CA TYR A 216 8.01 -13.04 6.26
C TYR A 216 6.61 -13.17 5.62
N ALA A 217 6.55 -13.75 4.42
CA ALA A 217 5.30 -13.93 3.70
C ALA A 217 4.37 -14.93 4.38
N GLU A 218 4.90 -16.05 4.90
CA GLU A 218 4.12 -17.02 5.66
C GLU A 218 3.65 -16.46 6.99
N LEU A 219 4.50 -15.70 7.67
CA LEU A 219 4.19 -15.07 8.95
C LEU A 219 3.08 -14.02 8.80
N ILE A 220 3.31 -13.00 7.96
CA ILE A 220 2.36 -11.89 7.76
C ILE A 220 1.04 -12.37 7.15
N SER A 221 1.07 -13.40 6.29
CA SER A 221 -0.17 -13.99 5.75
C SER A 221 -0.94 -14.85 6.76
N GLY A 222 -0.35 -15.18 7.91
CA GLY A 222 -0.94 -16.05 8.92
C GLY A 222 -0.85 -17.53 8.59
N LYS A 223 -0.07 -17.93 7.58
CA LYS A 223 0.16 -19.34 7.25
C LYS A 223 0.97 -20.07 8.32
N LYS A 224 1.86 -19.37 8.99
CA LYS A 224 2.60 -19.86 10.17
C LYS A 224 2.40 -18.90 11.32
N ALA A 225 2.05 -19.42 12.50
CA ALA A 225 1.90 -18.64 13.72
C ALA A 225 3.27 -18.41 14.38
N PRO A 226 3.56 -17.20 14.89
CA PRO A 226 4.76 -16.94 15.67
C PRO A 226 4.67 -17.53 17.07
N GLY A 227 5.81 -17.96 17.64
CA GLY A 227 5.94 -18.28 19.06
C GLY A 227 6.12 -17.05 19.94
N ASP A 228 6.33 -17.26 21.26
CA ASP A 228 6.58 -16.19 22.24
C ASP A 228 7.97 -15.57 22.09
N TYR A 229 8.92 -16.33 21.54
CA TYR A 229 10.30 -15.91 21.27
C TYR A 229 10.57 -16.05 19.78
N VAL A 230 10.90 -14.94 19.14
CA VAL A 230 11.14 -14.90 17.69
C VAL A 230 12.50 -14.26 17.42
N ALA A 231 13.29 -14.90 16.57
CA ALA A 231 14.50 -14.31 16.03
C ALA A 231 14.27 -13.91 14.57
N VAL A 232 14.38 -12.63 14.26
CA VAL A 232 14.30 -12.10 12.90
C VAL A 232 15.71 -12.08 12.29
N ILE A 233 15.90 -12.83 11.21
CA ILE A 233 17.18 -12.91 10.52
C ILE A 233 17.20 -11.88 9.40
N GLY A 234 17.90 -10.78 9.66
CA GLY A 234 18.04 -9.62 8.76
C GLY A 234 17.44 -8.35 9.32
N ALA A 235 18.22 -7.27 9.29
CA ALA A 235 17.86 -5.94 9.81
C ALA A 235 17.64 -4.91 8.68
N GLY A 236 17.13 -5.34 7.53
CA GLY A 236 16.64 -4.47 6.45
C GLY A 236 15.19 -4.03 6.69
N GLY A 237 14.62 -3.26 5.76
CA GLY A 237 13.25 -2.74 5.88
C GLY A 237 12.21 -3.81 6.19
N ILE A 238 12.26 -4.97 5.50
CA ILE A 238 11.34 -6.09 5.76
C ILE A 238 11.56 -6.66 7.17
N GLY A 239 12.80 -6.73 7.66
CA GLY A 239 13.10 -7.22 9.01
C GLY A 239 12.48 -6.33 10.09
N TYR A 240 12.56 -5.01 9.93
CA TYR A 240 11.89 -4.06 10.82
C TYR A 240 10.37 -4.16 10.72
N ASP A 241 9.80 -4.23 9.53
CA ASP A 241 8.36 -4.42 9.32
C ASP A 241 7.83 -5.69 10.01
N VAL A 242 8.59 -6.79 9.92
CA VAL A 242 8.26 -8.05 10.59
C VAL A 242 8.36 -7.93 12.11
N ALA A 243 9.40 -7.25 12.61
CA ALA A 243 9.55 -7.04 14.05
C ALA A 243 8.39 -6.19 14.60
N GLU A 244 8.01 -5.12 13.92
CA GLU A 244 6.86 -4.29 14.27
C GLU A 244 5.55 -5.09 14.25
N PHE A 245 5.31 -5.86 13.18
CA PHE A 245 4.15 -6.76 13.07
C PHE A 245 4.07 -7.78 14.22
N LEU A 246 5.22 -8.28 14.70
CA LEU A 246 5.28 -9.24 15.80
C LEU A 246 5.07 -8.61 17.18
N LEU A 247 5.48 -7.35 17.36
CA LEU A 247 5.39 -6.62 18.63
C LEU A 247 4.01 -6.00 18.84
N GLU A 248 3.33 -5.62 17.75
CA GLU A 248 1.99 -5.05 17.80
C GLU A 248 0.91 -6.13 17.58
N ASP A 249 0.12 -6.41 18.61
CA ASP A 249 -0.94 -7.43 18.58
C ASP A 249 -2.32 -6.85 18.19
N ARG A 250 -2.35 -5.89 17.27
CA ARG A 250 -3.60 -5.20 16.96
C ARG A 250 -4.48 -5.89 15.93
N GLN A 251 -4.06 -6.98 15.32
CA GLN A 251 -4.83 -7.72 14.30
C GLN A 251 -5.63 -6.82 13.32
N GLY A 252 -5.11 -5.62 13.01
CA GLY A 252 -5.77 -4.65 12.12
C GLY A 252 -6.84 -3.77 12.77
N GLU A 253 -7.05 -3.85 14.08
CA GLU A 253 -7.96 -2.93 14.78
C GLU A 253 -7.33 -1.55 14.97
N PRO A 254 -8.04 -0.46 14.62
CA PRO A 254 -7.55 0.89 14.85
C PRO A 254 -7.35 1.15 16.35
N GLN A 255 -6.20 1.70 16.72
CA GLN A 255 -5.98 2.15 18.08
C GLN A 255 -6.94 3.29 18.43
N SER A 256 -7.57 3.25 19.60
CA SER A 256 -8.34 4.38 20.10
C SER A 256 -7.45 5.58 20.36
N LEU A 257 -7.96 6.81 20.20
CA LEU A 257 -7.22 8.03 20.48
C LEU A 257 -6.72 8.04 21.94
N THR A 258 -7.52 7.59 22.89
CA THR A 258 -7.14 7.51 24.32
C THR A 258 -5.97 6.56 24.54
N SER A 259 -5.99 5.38 23.92
CA SER A 259 -4.88 4.41 24.02
C SER A 259 -3.62 4.98 23.38
N TRP A 260 -3.75 5.59 22.18
CA TRP A 260 -2.65 6.25 21.50
C TRP A 260 -2.04 7.38 22.33
N ASN A 261 -2.87 8.27 22.86
CA ASN A 261 -2.44 9.38 23.74
C ASN A 261 -1.68 8.84 24.95
N SER A 262 -2.18 7.81 25.60
CA SER A 262 -1.53 7.19 26.76
C SER A 262 -0.17 6.58 26.40
N GLN A 263 -0.10 5.86 25.29
CA GLN A 263 1.13 5.21 24.80
C GLN A 263 2.24 6.22 24.54
N TRP A 264 1.90 7.37 23.93
CA TRP A 264 2.83 8.41 23.56
C TRP A 264 3.00 9.50 24.62
N GLY A 265 2.24 9.44 25.72
CA GLY A 265 2.26 10.44 26.77
C GLY A 265 1.63 11.77 26.34
N VAL A 266 0.73 11.75 25.38
CA VAL A 266 -0.03 12.94 24.99
C VAL A 266 -1.18 13.15 25.99
N VAL A 267 -1.34 14.37 26.50
CA VAL A 267 -2.42 14.75 27.41
C VAL A 267 -3.20 15.94 26.83
N GLU A 268 -4.52 15.90 27.00
CA GLU A 268 -5.41 16.98 26.54
C GLU A 268 -5.59 18.07 27.62
N ASP A 269 -4.54 18.30 28.43
CA ASP A 269 -4.56 19.28 29.50
C ASP A 269 -3.65 20.45 29.15
N SER A 270 -4.23 21.64 28.98
CA SER A 270 -3.52 22.87 28.60
C SER A 270 -2.52 23.34 29.68
N ASP A 271 -2.68 22.90 30.93
CA ASP A 271 -1.79 23.29 32.04
C ASP A 271 -0.51 22.44 32.06
N VAL A 272 -0.47 21.36 31.28
CA VAL A 272 0.75 20.54 31.13
C VAL A 272 1.61 21.10 29.99
N HIS A 273 2.87 21.43 30.30
CA HIS A 273 3.79 22.01 29.32
C HIS A 273 3.97 21.10 28.08
N GLY A 274 3.64 21.65 26.92
CA GLY A 274 3.71 20.95 25.65
C GLY A 274 2.68 19.82 25.50
N ASN A 275 1.70 19.71 26.40
CA ASN A 275 0.70 18.63 26.42
C ASN A 275 1.34 17.24 26.48
N LEU A 276 2.50 17.11 27.14
CA LEU A 276 3.25 15.85 27.23
C LEU A 276 3.42 15.40 28.68
N SER A 277 3.13 14.14 28.91
CA SER A 277 3.41 13.39 30.15
C SER A 277 4.37 12.23 29.87
N SER A 278 4.67 11.41 30.87
CA SER A 278 5.48 10.22 30.61
C SER A 278 4.73 9.20 29.76
N PRO A 279 5.32 8.73 28.65
CA PRO A 279 4.74 7.68 27.83
C PRO A 279 4.49 6.40 28.61
N LYS A 280 3.39 5.72 28.32
CA LYS A 280 3.05 4.41 28.87
C LYS A 280 2.92 3.39 27.76
N PRO A 281 4.05 2.92 27.18
CA PRO A 281 4.00 1.96 26.10
C PRO A 281 3.39 0.64 26.59
N GLU A 282 2.58 0.04 25.73
CA GLU A 282 2.06 -1.31 25.96
C GLU A 282 3.23 -2.31 25.96
N ARG A 283 3.14 -3.32 26.82
CA ARG A 283 4.15 -4.38 26.82
C ARG A 283 3.89 -5.30 25.63
N PRO A 284 4.88 -5.56 24.78
CA PRO A 284 4.70 -6.50 23.71
C PRO A 284 4.45 -7.91 24.23
N GLN A 285 3.59 -8.66 23.56
CA GLN A 285 3.28 -10.04 23.95
C GLN A 285 4.44 -11.01 23.66
N ARG A 286 5.35 -10.63 22.78
CA ARG A 286 6.46 -11.46 22.31
C ARG A 286 7.80 -10.79 22.55
N ARG A 287 8.84 -11.59 22.57
CA ARG A 287 10.23 -11.13 22.47
C ARG A 287 10.73 -11.35 21.04
N VAL A 288 11.17 -10.29 20.42
CA VAL A 288 11.71 -10.26 19.06
C VAL A 288 13.16 -9.80 19.10
#